data_3dca5569603cd613a2b3c58d70b1a2b8
#
_entry.id   3dca5569603cd613a2b3c58d70b1a2b8
#
_cell.length_a   1.000
_cell.length_b   1.000
_cell.length_c   1.000
_cell.angle_alpha   90.00
_cell.angle_beta   90.00
_cell.angle_gamma   90.00
#
_symmetry.space_group_name_H-M   'P 1'
#
loop_
_entity.id
_entity.type
_entity.pdbx_description
1 polymer ?
#
loop_
_entity_poly.entity_id
_entity_poly.type
_entity_poly.pdbx_seq_one_letter_code
_entity_poly.pdbx_strand_id
1 'polypeptide(L)' 'MKFRKKPVVIDAVLATEATDIKTLEGVMRADPGDWIITGVKGERYPCKPDIFAATYEPADR' A
#
# COMPACT_ATOMS: atom_id res chain seq x y z
N MET A 1 6.15 -20.15 -17.98
CA MET A 1 6.22 -20.64 -16.58
C MET A 1 5.25 -19.89 -15.72
N LYS A 2 4.75 -20.54 -14.68
CA LYS A 2 3.85 -19.89 -13.72
C LYS A 2 4.62 -19.56 -12.44
N PHE A 3 4.31 -18.41 -11.87
CA PHE A 3 4.89 -17.99 -10.59
C PHE A 3 3.79 -17.59 -9.63
N ARG A 4 4.04 -17.79 -8.37
CA ARG A 4 3.15 -17.37 -7.30
C ARG A 4 3.83 -16.28 -6.47
N LYS A 5 3.09 -15.20 -6.20
CA LYS A 5 3.60 -14.16 -5.31
C LYS A 5 3.74 -14.73 -3.90
N LYS A 6 4.89 -14.51 -3.30
CA LYS A 6 5.12 -14.95 -1.91
C LYS A 6 4.23 -14.15 -0.97
N PRO A 7 3.66 -14.79 0.06
CA PRO A 7 2.91 -14.05 1.06
C PRO A 7 3.85 -13.18 1.87
N VAL A 8 3.54 -11.89 1.94
CA VAL A 8 4.34 -10.90 2.65
C VAL A 8 3.41 -10.05 3.49
N VAL A 9 3.74 -9.87 4.74
CA VAL A 9 3.00 -8.97 5.63
C VAL A 9 3.55 -7.56 5.46
N ILE A 10 2.65 -6.61 5.21
CA ILE A 10 3.00 -5.20 5.07
C ILE A 10 2.18 -4.38 6.06
N ASP A 11 2.59 -3.16 6.30
CA ASP A 11 1.81 -2.22 7.09
C ASP A 11 1.01 -1.33 6.15
N ALA A 12 -0.21 -1.00 6.55
CA ALA A 12 -1.04 -0.10 5.78
C ALA A 12 -1.82 0.80 6.72
N VAL A 13 -1.92 2.08 6.36
CA VAL A 13 -2.65 3.08 7.11
C VAL A 13 -3.62 3.76 6.16
N LEU A 14 -4.85 3.96 6.62
CA LEU A 14 -5.86 4.67 5.84
C LEU A 14 -5.55 6.17 5.86
N ALA A 15 -5.46 6.77 4.68
CA ALA A 15 -5.28 8.22 4.59
C ALA A 15 -6.59 8.92 4.93
N THR A 16 -6.54 9.81 5.91
CA THR A 16 -7.70 10.60 6.33
C THR A 16 -7.76 11.95 5.65
N GLU A 17 -6.65 12.35 5.05
CA GLU A 17 -6.55 13.60 4.29
C GLU A 17 -5.55 13.42 3.15
N ALA A 18 -5.59 14.31 2.18
CA ALA A 18 -4.65 14.28 1.06
C ALA A 18 -3.23 14.43 1.56
N THR A 19 -2.35 13.56 1.12
CA THR A 19 -0.96 13.50 1.59
C THR A 19 -0.04 13.17 0.43
N ASP A 20 1.08 13.86 0.34
CA ASP A 20 2.13 13.53 -0.63
C ASP A 20 3.06 12.48 -0.04
N ILE A 21 3.35 11.47 -0.83
CA ILE A 21 4.19 10.35 -0.42
C ILE A 21 5.41 10.28 -1.33
N LYS A 22 6.57 10.29 -0.71
CA LYS A 22 7.81 10.15 -1.45
C LYS A 22 8.05 8.68 -1.78
N THR A 23 8.13 8.38 -3.07
CA THR A 23 8.38 7.02 -3.54
C THR A 23 9.67 6.97 -4.33
N LEU A 24 10.11 5.77 -4.70
CA LEU A 24 11.29 5.61 -5.53
C LEU A 24 11.12 6.22 -6.92
N GLU A 25 9.88 6.37 -7.37
CA GLU A 25 9.57 6.94 -8.67
C GLU A 25 9.21 8.42 -8.62
N GLY A 26 9.34 9.04 -7.45
CA GLY A 26 9.01 10.44 -7.25
C GLY A 26 7.90 10.60 -6.21
N VAL A 27 7.30 11.78 -6.18
CA VAL A 27 6.23 12.08 -5.22
C VAL A 27 4.89 11.63 -5.81
N MET A 28 4.15 10.85 -5.03
CA MET A 28 2.79 10.43 -5.38
C MET A 28 1.82 10.95 -4.34
N ARG A 29 0.58 11.19 -4.76
CA ARG A 29 -0.44 11.71 -3.87
C ARG A 29 -1.41 10.62 -3.43
N ALA A 30 -1.66 10.52 -2.12
CA ALA A 30 -2.74 9.74 -1.57
C ALA A 30 -3.91 10.67 -1.29
N ASP A 31 -5.11 10.31 -1.74
CA ASP A 31 -6.33 11.04 -1.42
C ASP A 31 -6.99 10.45 -0.18
N PRO A 32 -7.90 11.18 0.48
CA PRO A 32 -8.64 10.61 1.61
C PRO A 32 -9.33 9.31 1.18
N GLY A 33 -9.20 8.27 2.00
CA GLY A 33 -9.75 6.96 1.69
C GLY A 33 -8.77 6.01 1.00
N ASP A 34 -7.67 6.52 0.47
CA ASP A 34 -6.62 5.68 -0.08
C ASP A 34 -5.82 5.04 1.07
N TRP A 35 -5.16 3.94 0.79
CA TRP A 35 -4.27 3.30 1.74
C TRP A 35 -2.83 3.70 1.48
N ILE A 36 -2.10 3.95 2.53
CA ILE A 36 -0.66 4.20 2.46
C ILE A 36 0.04 2.95 2.94
N ILE A 37 0.73 2.28 2.03
CA ILE A 37 1.37 1.00 2.29
C ILE A 37 2.85 1.24 2.58
N THR A 38 3.34 0.56 3.61
CA THR A 38 4.78 0.50 3.90
C THR A 38 5.24 -0.92 3.65
N GLY A 39 6.11 -1.11 2.68
CA GLY A 39 6.62 -2.41 2.31
C GLY A 39 7.75 -2.88 3.22
N VAL A 40 8.24 -4.07 2.96
CA VAL A 40 9.22 -4.75 3.83
C VAL A 40 10.56 -4.02 3.91
N LYS A 41 10.87 -3.21 2.90
CA LYS A 41 12.11 -2.42 2.89
C LYS A 41 11.91 -0.99 3.35
N GLY A 42 10.73 -0.69 3.88
CA GLY A 42 10.40 0.66 4.33
C GLY A 42 9.92 1.58 3.22
N GLU A 43 9.78 1.09 1.99
CA GLU A 43 9.23 1.87 0.89
C GLU A 43 7.76 2.15 1.13
N ARG A 44 7.29 3.32 0.73
CA ARG A 44 5.91 3.74 0.94
C ARG A 44 5.27 4.10 -0.39
N TYR A 45 3.99 3.78 -0.53
CA TYR A 45 3.25 4.11 -1.76
C TYR A 45 1.75 4.10 -1.47
N PRO A 46 0.97 4.89 -2.25
CA PRO A 46 -0.48 4.90 -2.11
C PRO A 46 -1.12 3.75 -2.87
N CYS A 47 -2.28 3.30 -2.39
CA CYS A 47 -3.05 2.26 -3.05
C CYS A 47 -4.53 2.62 -2.96
N LYS A 48 -5.24 2.53 -4.08
CA LYS A 48 -6.68 2.79 -4.11
C LYS A 48 -7.43 1.74 -3.30
N PRO A 49 -8.56 2.12 -2.64
CA PRO A 49 -9.27 1.20 -1.76
C PRO A 49 -9.76 -0.07 -2.43
N ASP A 50 -10.25 0.01 -3.67
CA ASP A 50 -10.72 -1.16 -4.40
C ASP A 50 -9.57 -2.11 -4.76
N ILE A 51 -8.44 -1.57 -5.17
CA ILE A 51 -7.25 -2.37 -5.46
C ILE A 51 -6.69 -2.98 -4.19
N PHE A 52 -6.69 -2.22 -3.11
CA PHE A 52 -6.22 -2.69 -1.82
C PHE A 52 -7.05 -3.89 -1.34
N ALA A 53 -8.38 -3.77 -1.41
CA ALA A 53 -9.29 -4.84 -0.99
C ALA A 53 -9.13 -6.10 -1.85
N ALA A 54 -8.81 -5.94 -3.13
CA ALA A 54 -8.60 -7.08 -4.02
C ALA A 54 -7.23 -7.76 -3.82
N THR A 55 -6.26 -7.03 -3.28
CA THR A 55 -4.86 -7.50 -3.19
C THR A 55 -4.49 -7.98 -1.79
N TYR A 56 -5.02 -7.34 -0.76
CA TYR A 56 -4.63 -7.59 0.62
C TYR A 56 -5.82 -7.97 1.48
N GLU A 57 -5.53 -8.67 2.55
CA GLU A 57 -6.51 -9.01 3.57
C GLU A 57 -5.88 -8.78 4.93
N PRO A 58 -6.70 -8.58 5.99
CA PRO A 58 -6.14 -8.39 7.32
C PRO A 58 -5.28 -9.56 7.74
N ALA A 59 -4.13 -9.27 8.33
CA ALA A 59 -3.27 -10.28 8.90
C ALA A 59 -3.55 -10.35 10.40
N ASP A 60 -3.94 -11.51 10.87
CA ASP A 60 -4.32 -11.69 12.28
C ASP A 60 -3.11 -11.76 13.21
N ARG A 61 -1.97 -12.03 12.68
CA ARG A 61 -0.73 -12.14 13.47
C ARG A 61 0.46 -11.74 12.64
#